data_a80796bf66197b3394dabc29d7067f39
#
_entry.id   a80796bf66197b3394dabc29d7067f39
#
_cell.length_a   1.000
_cell.length_b   1.000
_cell.length_c   1.000
_cell.angle_alpha   90.00
_cell.angle_beta   90.00
_cell.angle_gamma   90.00
#
_symmetry.space_group_name_H-M   'P 1'
#
loop_
_entity.id
_entity.type
_entity.pdbx_description
1 polymer ?
#
loop_
_entity_poly.entity_id
_entity_poly.type
_entity_poly.pdbx_seq_one_letter_code
_entity_poly.pdbx_strand_id
1 'polypeptide(L)'
;MIELVRASPAHVGVIANRMREADVEEARAFCHSPKQALRLGLMGSDEVWTAKLNGRPEAMFGLVTVSALDGFARPWFLGTDAVYDNGRAMLTTGRAVTRRWLDSTRRMENLVSASNTRAIRMLGRWGFTIEDETMIVGGVPFHKFWAGADV
;
A
#
# COMPACT_ATOMS: atom_id res chain seq x y z
N MET A 1 10.01 -12.02 12.24
CA MET A 1 9.80 -10.76 12.99
C MET A 1 9.76 -9.59 12.04
N ILE A 2 8.78 -8.71 12.20
CA ILE A 2 8.66 -7.49 11.40
C ILE A 2 9.17 -6.31 12.20
N GLU A 3 10.01 -5.51 11.57
CA GLU A 3 10.48 -4.25 12.12
C GLU A 3 10.06 -3.12 11.17
N LEU A 4 9.38 -2.10 11.70
CA LEU A 4 9.05 -0.91 10.93
C LEU A 4 10.11 0.15 11.17
N VAL A 5 10.72 0.63 10.10
CA VAL A 5 11.68 1.72 10.13
C VAL A 5 11.23 2.80 9.18
N ARG A 6 11.72 4.03 9.38
CA ARG A 6 11.45 5.10 8.42
C ARG A 6 11.99 4.71 7.06
N ALA A 7 11.18 4.89 6.02
CA ALA A 7 11.62 4.60 4.66
C ALA A 7 12.74 5.55 4.24
N SER A 8 13.66 5.04 3.45
CA SER A 8 14.75 5.82 2.91
C SER A 8 15.00 5.45 1.44
N PRO A 9 15.68 6.32 0.67
CA PRO A 9 16.04 6.00 -0.71
C PRO A 9 16.84 4.69 -0.86
N ALA A 10 17.61 4.32 0.14
CA ALA A 10 18.39 3.09 0.14
C ALA A 10 17.53 1.82 0.07
N HIS A 11 16.28 1.90 0.53
CA HIS A 11 15.36 0.75 0.53
C HIS A 11 14.70 0.52 -0.84
N VAL A 12 14.68 1.53 -1.70
CA VAL A 12 13.95 1.49 -2.98
C VAL A 12 14.46 0.37 -3.89
N GLY A 13 15.75 0.32 -4.13
CA GLY A 13 16.32 -0.70 -5.01
C GLY A 13 16.14 -2.11 -4.51
N VAL A 14 16.29 -2.32 -3.21
CA VAL A 14 16.16 -3.64 -2.57
C VAL A 14 14.74 -4.19 -2.78
N ILE A 15 13.73 -3.35 -2.56
CA ILE A 15 12.33 -3.77 -2.73
C ILE A 15 11.97 -3.88 -4.21
N ALA A 16 12.35 -2.89 -5.03
CA ALA A 16 12.00 -2.85 -6.44
C ALA A 16 12.50 -4.06 -7.21
N ASN A 17 13.73 -4.52 -6.91
CA ASN A 17 14.34 -5.65 -7.61
C ASN A 17 13.63 -6.98 -7.32
N ARG A 18 12.85 -7.05 -6.26
CA ARG A 18 12.16 -8.26 -5.81
C ARG A 18 10.66 -8.06 -5.65
N MET A 19 10.14 -6.97 -6.20
CA MET A 19 8.72 -6.63 -6.07
C MET A 19 7.83 -7.74 -6.64
N ARG A 20 6.72 -8.00 -5.97
CA ARG A 20 5.70 -8.96 -6.42
C ARG A 20 5.22 -8.59 -7.81
N GLU A 21 4.99 -9.61 -8.63
CA GLU A 21 4.50 -9.39 -9.99
C GLU A 21 3.21 -8.58 -10.02
N ALA A 22 2.27 -8.87 -9.11
CA ALA A 22 1.01 -8.13 -9.02
C ALA A 22 1.24 -6.64 -8.72
N ASP A 23 2.20 -6.31 -7.86
CA ASP A 23 2.53 -4.92 -7.54
C ASP A 23 3.23 -4.23 -8.72
N VAL A 24 4.07 -4.98 -9.44
CA VAL A 24 4.71 -4.48 -10.69
C VAL A 24 3.65 -4.14 -11.73
N GLU A 25 2.66 -5.01 -11.91
CA GLU A 25 1.56 -4.78 -12.86
C GLU A 25 0.72 -3.57 -12.48
N GLU A 26 0.43 -3.39 -11.19
CA GLU A 26 -0.31 -2.22 -10.72
C GLU A 26 0.47 -0.93 -10.99
N ALA A 27 1.77 -0.92 -10.68
CA ALA A 27 2.62 0.24 -10.99
C ALA A 27 2.62 0.56 -12.48
N ARG A 28 2.75 -0.48 -13.32
CA ARG A 28 2.76 -0.32 -14.78
C ARG A 28 1.45 0.25 -15.30
N ALA A 29 0.32 -0.13 -14.73
CA ALA A 29 -0.98 0.41 -15.10
C ALA A 29 -1.04 1.93 -14.93
N PHE A 30 -0.29 2.47 -13.98
CA PHE A 30 -0.15 3.91 -13.76
C PHE A 30 1.09 4.50 -14.45
N CYS A 31 1.68 3.77 -15.41
CA CYS A 31 2.84 4.18 -16.18
C CYS A 31 4.13 4.34 -15.37
N HIS A 32 4.27 3.55 -14.30
CA HIS A 32 5.46 3.59 -13.46
C HIS A 32 6.23 2.27 -13.47
N SER A 33 7.57 2.37 -13.45
CA SER A 33 8.42 1.24 -13.09
C SER A 33 8.34 1.00 -11.58
N PRO A 34 8.75 -0.18 -11.07
CA PRO A 34 8.81 -0.41 -9.64
C PRO A 34 9.57 0.66 -8.86
N LYS A 35 10.73 1.07 -9.35
CA LYS A 35 11.54 2.12 -8.70
C LYS A 35 10.83 3.46 -8.71
N GLN A 36 10.21 3.84 -9.83
CA GLN A 36 9.47 5.10 -9.93
C GLN A 36 8.30 5.14 -8.95
N ALA A 37 7.54 4.04 -8.86
CA ALA A 37 6.40 3.95 -7.96
C ALA A 37 6.83 4.14 -6.50
N LEU A 38 7.91 3.46 -6.09
CA LEU A 38 8.45 3.60 -4.73
C LEU A 38 8.98 5.00 -4.46
N ARG A 39 9.71 5.60 -5.40
CA ARG A 39 10.24 6.95 -5.24
C ARG A 39 9.14 7.99 -5.15
N LEU A 40 8.11 7.88 -5.98
CA LEU A 40 6.96 8.79 -5.93
C LEU A 40 6.24 8.71 -4.60
N GLY A 41 6.03 7.48 -4.09
CA GLY A 41 5.44 7.29 -2.77
C GLY A 41 6.31 7.87 -1.67
N LEU A 42 7.62 7.61 -1.71
CA LEU A 42 8.56 8.12 -0.71
C LEU A 42 8.58 9.65 -0.67
N MET A 43 8.56 10.29 -1.83
CA MET A 43 8.61 11.75 -1.93
C MET A 43 7.27 12.44 -1.67
N GLY A 44 6.17 11.80 -2.05
CA GLY A 44 4.84 12.42 -2.01
C GLY A 44 4.04 12.13 -0.75
N SER A 45 4.52 11.26 0.12
CA SER A 45 3.78 10.85 1.31
C SER A 45 4.19 11.65 2.54
N ASP A 46 3.21 11.90 3.41
CA ASP A 46 3.46 12.57 4.70
C ASP A 46 4.12 11.63 5.70
N GLU A 47 3.83 10.35 5.56
CA GLU A 47 4.39 9.30 6.41
C GLU A 47 4.70 8.10 5.54
N VAL A 48 5.93 7.59 5.63
CA VAL A 48 6.38 6.43 4.85
C VAL A 48 7.23 5.52 5.72
N TRP A 49 6.90 4.24 5.68
CA TRP A 49 7.58 3.19 6.44
C TRP A 49 8.12 2.11 5.53
N THR A 50 9.22 1.52 5.94
CA THR A 50 9.73 0.27 5.37
C THR A 50 9.52 -0.84 6.39
N ALA A 51 8.91 -1.93 5.94
CA ALA A 51 8.81 -3.16 6.74
C ALA A 51 10.01 -4.04 6.42
N LYS A 52 10.80 -4.32 7.44
CA LYS A 52 11.92 -5.27 7.34
C LYS A 52 11.49 -6.61 7.93
N LEU A 53 11.74 -7.66 7.19
CA LEU A 53 11.55 -9.03 7.64
C LEU A 53 12.91 -9.67 7.76
N ASN A 54 13.28 -10.07 8.97
CA ASN A 54 14.60 -10.63 9.26
C ASN A 54 15.73 -9.70 8.78
N GLY A 55 15.57 -8.40 9.00
CA GLY A 55 16.58 -7.40 8.68
C GLY A 55 16.61 -6.91 7.25
N ARG A 56 15.80 -7.48 6.34
CA ARG A 56 15.78 -7.08 4.93
C ARG A 56 14.53 -6.29 4.59
N PRO A 57 14.66 -5.15 3.88
CA PRO A 57 13.48 -4.40 3.40
C PRO A 57 12.65 -5.27 2.46
N GLU A 58 11.38 -5.50 2.82
CA GLU A 58 10.46 -6.33 2.04
C GLU A 58 9.23 -5.58 1.56
N ALA A 59 8.90 -4.46 2.18
CA ALA A 59 7.78 -3.63 1.76
C ALA A 59 8.00 -2.18 2.16
N MET A 60 7.38 -1.29 1.39
CA MET A 60 7.32 0.13 1.69
C MET A 60 5.86 0.55 1.59
N PHE A 61 5.40 1.35 2.52
CA PHE A 61 4.02 1.81 2.55
C PHE A 61 3.94 3.18 3.18
N GLY A 62 2.91 3.91 2.80
CA GLY A 62 2.76 5.28 3.26
C GLY A 62 1.37 5.84 3.04
N LEU A 63 1.23 7.10 3.41
CA LEU A 63 -0.02 7.83 3.35
C LEU A 63 0.22 9.18 2.69
N VAL A 64 -0.46 9.40 1.56
CA VAL A 64 -0.44 10.67 0.83
C VAL A 64 -1.67 11.48 1.22
N THR A 65 -1.49 12.69 1.73
CA THR A 65 -2.61 13.60 1.96
C THR A 65 -3.10 14.12 0.62
N VAL A 66 -4.36 13.82 0.30
CA VAL A 66 -5.03 14.32 -0.93
C VAL A 66 -5.68 15.67 -0.67
N SER A 67 -6.38 15.79 0.46
CA SER A 67 -6.97 17.04 0.91
C SER A 67 -6.91 17.10 2.44
N ALA A 68 -6.07 17.95 2.96
CA ALA A 68 -5.97 18.16 4.41
C ALA A 68 -7.25 18.77 4.97
N LEU A 69 -7.90 19.65 4.20
CA LEU A 69 -9.13 20.31 4.61
C LEU A 69 -10.28 19.32 4.78
N ASP A 70 -10.42 18.38 3.84
CA ASP A 70 -11.49 17.39 3.86
C ASP A 70 -11.13 16.14 4.66
N GLY A 71 -9.88 16.00 5.08
CA GLY A 71 -9.41 14.83 5.78
C GLY A 71 -9.28 13.60 4.89
N PHE A 72 -8.96 13.79 3.60
CA PHE A 72 -8.78 12.70 2.63
C PHE A 72 -7.31 12.37 2.44
N ALA A 73 -7.03 11.06 2.43
CA ALA A 73 -5.68 10.55 2.19
C ALA A 73 -5.73 9.30 1.33
N ARG A 74 -4.59 8.99 0.73
CA ARG A 74 -4.40 7.81 -0.10
C ARG A 74 -3.32 6.93 0.52
N PRO A 75 -3.69 5.75 1.04
CA PRO A 75 -2.72 4.77 1.50
C PRO A 75 -2.16 4.00 0.32
N TRP A 76 -0.90 3.62 0.40
CA TRP A 76 -0.27 2.80 -0.63
C TRP A 76 0.67 1.78 0.01
N PHE A 77 0.86 0.67 -0.67
CA PHE A 77 1.69 -0.43 -0.19
C PHE A 77 2.29 -1.16 -1.39
N LEU A 78 3.61 -1.31 -1.40
CA LEU A 78 4.33 -2.04 -2.43
C LEU A 78 5.34 -2.96 -1.74
N GLY A 79 5.38 -4.22 -2.17
CA GLY A 79 6.25 -5.17 -1.50
C GLY A 79 6.62 -6.40 -2.30
N THR A 80 7.36 -7.27 -1.62
CA THR A 80 7.81 -8.55 -2.14
C THR A 80 6.86 -9.67 -1.68
N ASP A 81 7.07 -10.87 -2.23
CA ASP A 81 6.27 -12.04 -1.83
C ASP A 81 6.46 -12.41 -0.36
N ALA A 82 7.60 -12.07 0.22
CA ALA A 82 7.88 -12.34 1.64
C ALA A 82 6.84 -11.74 2.59
N VAL A 83 6.23 -10.62 2.20
CA VAL A 83 5.16 -9.97 2.97
C VAL A 83 4.00 -10.93 3.20
N TYR A 84 3.57 -11.60 2.13
CA TYR A 84 2.42 -12.50 2.17
C TYR A 84 2.77 -13.86 2.77
N ASP A 85 4.04 -14.23 2.71
CA ASP A 85 4.53 -15.45 3.36
C ASP A 85 4.59 -15.29 4.89
N ASN A 86 4.54 -14.05 5.37
CA ASN A 86 4.48 -13.69 6.79
C ASN A 86 3.15 -13.06 7.16
N GLY A 87 2.07 -13.60 6.63
CA GLY A 87 0.74 -13.01 6.66
C GLY A 87 0.20 -12.66 8.05
N ARG A 88 0.47 -13.52 9.06
CA ARG A 88 -0.03 -13.26 10.42
C ARG A 88 0.59 -12.00 11.02
N ALA A 89 1.90 -11.84 10.90
CA ALA A 89 2.60 -10.66 11.39
C ALA A 89 2.17 -9.42 10.63
N MET A 90 2.02 -9.53 9.32
CA MET A 90 1.53 -8.42 8.48
C MET A 90 0.11 -8.03 8.81
N LEU A 91 -0.74 -9.00 9.14
CA LEU A 91 -2.12 -8.72 9.55
C LEU A 91 -2.16 -7.85 10.80
N THR A 92 -1.41 -8.21 11.83
CA THR A 92 -1.35 -7.46 13.08
C THR A 92 -0.79 -6.06 12.87
N THR A 93 0.32 -5.96 12.16
CA THR A 93 0.99 -4.68 11.89
C THR A 93 0.11 -3.77 11.05
N GLY A 94 -0.48 -4.29 9.98
CA GLY A 94 -1.33 -3.50 9.09
C GLY A 94 -2.59 -2.98 9.75
N ARG A 95 -3.22 -3.78 10.62
CA ARG A 95 -4.37 -3.32 11.41
C ARG A 95 -4.01 -2.16 12.31
N ALA A 96 -2.88 -2.26 13.00
CA ALA A 96 -2.43 -1.21 13.92
C ALA A 96 -2.16 0.10 13.17
N VAL A 97 -1.48 0.03 12.03
CA VAL A 97 -1.18 1.21 11.21
C VAL A 97 -2.46 1.83 10.65
N THR A 98 -3.37 1.02 10.11
CA THR A 98 -4.64 1.49 9.56
C THR A 98 -5.46 2.23 10.62
N ARG A 99 -5.57 1.66 11.82
CA ARG A 99 -6.29 2.30 12.93
C ARG A 99 -5.66 3.63 13.30
N ARG A 100 -4.35 3.68 13.39
CA ARG A 100 -3.64 4.91 13.74
C ARG A 100 -3.87 6.00 12.70
N TRP A 101 -3.84 5.64 11.43
CA TRP A 101 -4.10 6.59 10.35
C TRP A 101 -5.54 7.11 10.38
N LEU A 102 -6.51 6.26 10.71
CA LEU A 102 -7.91 6.68 10.84
C LEU A 102 -8.15 7.64 12.01
N ASP A 103 -7.28 7.67 13.01
CA ASP A 103 -7.39 8.62 14.11
C ASP A 103 -7.15 10.06 13.64
N SER A 104 -6.36 10.25 12.59
CA SER A 104 -6.00 11.57 12.06
C SER A 104 -6.55 11.84 10.65
N THR A 105 -7.24 10.89 10.05
CA THR A 105 -7.72 10.97 8.67
C THR A 105 -9.19 10.59 8.65
N ARG A 106 -10.01 11.43 8.02
CA ARG A 106 -11.45 11.16 7.93
C ARG A 106 -11.73 9.98 7.01
N ARG A 107 -11.04 9.92 5.86
CA ARG A 107 -11.24 8.85 4.88
C ARG A 107 -9.94 8.55 4.15
N MET A 108 -9.69 7.27 3.96
CA MET A 108 -8.59 6.78 3.12
C MET A 108 -9.17 5.99 1.96
N GLU A 109 -8.68 6.19 0.76
CA GLU A 109 -9.06 5.37 -0.38
C GLU A 109 -7.95 5.27 -1.43
N ASN A 110 -7.93 4.15 -2.13
CA ASN A 110 -7.05 3.91 -3.26
C ASN A 110 -7.63 2.77 -4.11
N LEU A 111 -6.86 2.31 -5.08
CA LEU A 111 -7.25 1.27 -6.02
C LEU A 111 -6.37 0.04 -5.84
N VAL A 112 -6.98 -1.13 -6.01
CA VAL A 112 -6.28 -2.42 -6.02
C VAL A 112 -6.70 -3.21 -7.25
N SER A 113 -5.76 -3.81 -7.96
CA SER A 113 -6.05 -4.61 -9.15
C SER A 113 -7.00 -5.76 -8.82
N ALA A 114 -7.99 -5.99 -9.67
CA ALA A 114 -8.97 -7.06 -9.48
C ALA A 114 -8.32 -8.44 -9.46
N SER A 115 -7.17 -8.62 -10.09
CA SER A 115 -6.42 -9.88 -10.10
C SER A 115 -5.52 -10.06 -8.88
N ASN A 116 -5.30 -9.01 -8.10
CA ASN A 116 -4.42 -9.04 -6.93
C ASN A 116 -5.18 -9.57 -5.69
N THR A 117 -5.59 -10.84 -5.76
CA THR A 117 -6.49 -11.44 -4.77
C THR A 117 -5.89 -11.51 -3.37
N ARG A 118 -4.58 -11.71 -3.25
CA ARG A 118 -3.90 -11.74 -1.94
C ARG A 118 -3.96 -10.37 -1.26
N ALA A 119 -3.71 -9.31 -2.01
CA ALA A 119 -3.78 -7.94 -1.50
C ALA A 119 -5.22 -7.56 -1.12
N ILE A 120 -6.20 -7.92 -1.95
CA ILE A 120 -7.62 -7.66 -1.65
C ILE A 120 -8.01 -8.30 -0.32
N ARG A 121 -7.61 -9.55 -0.11
CA ARG A 121 -7.90 -10.27 1.14
C ARG A 121 -7.21 -9.59 2.33
N MET A 122 -5.96 -9.20 2.17
CA MET A 122 -5.21 -8.54 3.23
C MET A 122 -5.82 -7.18 3.60
N LEU A 123 -6.18 -6.39 2.59
CA LEU A 123 -6.82 -5.08 2.81
C LEU A 123 -8.15 -5.21 3.56
N GLY A 124 -8.97 -6.20 3.19
CA GLY A 124 -10.21 -6.48 3.90
C GLY A 124 -9.98 -6.80 5.37
N ARG A 125 -8.94 -7.58 5.67
CA ARG A 125 -8.58 -7.93 7.05
C ARG A 125 -8.00 -6.75 7.83
N TRP A 126 -7.40 -5.79 7.14
CA TRP A 126 -6.92 -4.55 7.77
C TRP A 126 -8.04 -3.57 8.08
N GLY A 127 -9.26 -3.83 7.59
CA GLY A 127 -10.43 -3.00 7.87
C GLY A 127 -10.94 -2.18 6.70
N PHE A 128 -10.35 -2.36 5.52
CA PHE A 128 -10.84 -1.66 4.32
C PHE A 128 -12.06 -2.36 3.73
N THR A 129 -12.96 -1.56 3.18
CA THR A 129 -14.06 -2.04 2.35
C THR A 129 -13.60 -2.04 0.89
N ILE A 130 -13.84 -3.15 0.20
CA ILE A 130 -13.51 -3.29 -1.22
C ILE A 130 -14.81 -3.17 -2.01
N GLU A 131 -14.88 -2.20 -2.93
CA GLU A 131 -16.06 -2.04 -3.77
C GLU A 131 -16.10 -3.11 -4.86
N ASP A 132 -17.30 -3.63 -5.17
CA ASP A 132 -17.46 -4.69 -6.16
C ASP A 132 -17.24 -4.20 -7.58
N GLU A 133 -17.55 -2.92 -7.84
CA GLU A 133 -17.37 -2.34 -9.16
C GLU A 133 -15.90 -2.19 -9.51
N THR A 134 -15.59 -2.24 -10.80
CA THR A 134 -14.24 -2.03 -11.29
C THR A 134 -14.19 -0.82 -12.20
N MET A 135 -13.00 -0.23 -12.28
CA MET A 135 -12.67 0.80 -13.26
C MET A 135 -11.38 0.40 -13.97
N ILE A 136 -11.25 0.78 -15.23
CA ILE A 136 -10.08 0.42 -16.04
C ILE A 136 -9.03 1.53 -15.94
N VAL A 137 -7.82 1.14 -15.56
CA VAL A 137 -6.65 2.04 -15.56
C VAL A 137 -5.53 1.33 -16.31
N GLY A 138 -5.00 1.94 -17.36
CA GLY A 138 -3.94 1.33 -18.16
C GLY A 138 -4.29 -0.04 -18.71
N GLY A 139 -5.56 -0.27 -19.03
CA GLY A 139 -6.07 -1.55 -19.53
C GLY A 139 -6.30 -2.60 -18.44
N VAL A 140 -6.14 -2.27 -17.18
CA VAL A 140 -6.26 -3.20 -16.03
C VAL A 140 -7.48 -2.82 -15.20
N PRO A 141 -8.36 -3.80 -14.83
CA PRO A 141 -9.48 -3.51 -13.94
C PRO A 141 -9.00 -3.38 -12.49
N PHE A 142 -9.48 -2.35 -11.80
CA PHE A 142 -9.20 -2.07 -10.41
C PHE A 142 -10.48 -1.95 -9.60
N HIS A 143 -10.44 -2.37 -8.36
CA HIS A 143 -11.46 -2.08 -7.36
C HIS A 143 -11.02 -0.91 -6.50
N LYS A 144 -11.95 -0.03 -6.15
CA LYS A 144 -11.70 0.96 -5.12
C LYS A 144 -11.74 0.27 -3.76
N PHE A 145 -10.81 0.61 -2.87
CA PHE A 145 -10.89 0.23 -1.47
C PHE A 145 -10.83 1.48 -0.60
N TRP A 146 -11.51 1.46 0.53
CA TRP A 146 -11.60 2.62 1.41
C TRP A 146 -11.83 2.22 2.86
N ALA A 147 -11.50 3.15 3.76
CA ALA A 147 -11.79 3.04 5.17
C ALA A 147 -12.10 4.43 5.72
N GLY A 148 -12.88 4.49 6.79
CA GLY A 148 -13.29 5.74 7.41
C GLY A 148 -14.70 6.15 7.08
N ALA A 149 -14.95 7.47 7.02
CA ALA A 149 -16.29 8.02 6.82
C ALA A 149 -16.77 7.82 5.38
N ASP A 150 -18.07 7.62 5.23
CA ASP A 150 -18.74 7.70 3.94
C ASP A 150 -18.71 9.15 3.43
N VAL A 151 -18.66 9.29 2.12
CA VAL A 151 -18.61 10.59 1.46
C VAL A 151 -19.97 10.93 0.88
#